data_3656a67190401c19779ecd8a760081a9
#
_entry.id   3656a67190401c19779ecd8a760081a9
#
_cell.length_a   1.000
_cell.length_b   1.000
_cell.length_c   1.000
_cell.angle_alpha   90.00
_cell.angle_beta   90.00
_cell.angle_gamma   90.00
#
_symmetry.space_group_name_H-M   'P 1'
#
loop_
_entity.id
_entity.type
_entity.pdbx_description
1 polymer ?
#
loop_
_entity_poly.entity_id
_entity_poly.type
_entity_poly.pdbx_seq_one_letter_code
_entity_poly.pdbx_strand_id
1 'polypeptide(L)'
;MEFDVKLFEDTKNEILPGLTVYVRDVNLPKELEDKYIPDTIILERGFTDASSRVMGMKTTHRFAILSNHMRDFSPYEHGTNWGLFVANSSSHFLVLDKYEYHGKTQIMLLHLPNDKRWKLFQNVKVNVLDNVIKDTRQRFENKCEKEIIPELATEEWPDRCSAPLGMDDNGNLFDLNVILAHRLRKIGETNFRNLYHQYIYIKVTPEFLKGLSKSIDVRSEDDGIIAYGYIDDEAGFSFRVLCSANINNNKLSTGKYTKEVGIIIRKGQFNEFEYLDFDYCDVDTTNFNEYITVINDAYKCKNEQTEEMRNFGFLDEVRSIDYPDDIQIILYQEGLNPEQVWGKCWAFTENELFAKLLNEPNQDFGVHNGSIIEFKPIENDDGIICVYTGRWLEEQK
;
A
#
# COMPACT_ATOMS: atom_id res chain seq x y z
N MET A 1 -18.53 -19.34 0.18
CA MET A 1 -18.39 -18.06 -0.56
C MET A 1 -18.57 -18.38 -2.03
N GLU A 2 -19.48 -17.73 -2.72
CA GLU A 2 -19.66 -17.91 -4.16
C GLU A 2 -18.46 -17.29 -4.86
N PHE A 3 -17.89 -17.98 -5.87
CA PHE A 3 -16.69 -17.51 -6.57
C PHE A 3 -17.03 -16.28 -7.41
N ASP A 4 -16.42 -15.15 -7.11
CA ASP A 4 -16.60 -13.89 -7.84
C ASP A 4 -15.78 -13.91 -9.14
N VAL A 5 -16.44 -14.28 -10.23
CA VAL A 5 -15.86 -14.41 -11.57
C VAL A 5 -15.33 -13.04 -12.05
N LYS A 6 -16.07 -11.95 -11.81
CA LYS A 6 -15.68 -10.62 -12.29
C LYS A 6 -14.42 -10.14 -11.56
N LEU A 7 -14.41 -10.23 -10.23
CA LEU A 7 -13.23 -9.87 -9.43
C LEU A 7 -12.01 -10.71 -9.82
N PHE A 8 -12.19 -11.99 -10.12
CA PHE A 8 -11.12 -12.85 -10.59
C PHE A 8 -10.57 -12.40 -11.95
N GLU A 9 -11.46 -12.10 -12.93
CA GLU A 9 -11.05 -11.61 -14.26
C GLU A 9 -10.31 -10.26 -14.15
N ASP A 10 -10.83 -9.33 -13.36
CA ASP A 10 -10.20 -8.03 -13.12
C ASP A 10 -8.81 -8.21 -12.49
N THR A 11 -8.69 -9.05 -11.45
CA THR A 11 -7.42 -9.36 -10.80
C THR A 11 -6.42 -10.00 -11.76
N LYS A 12 -6.85 -10.96 -12.55
CA LYS A 12 -6.02 -11.59 -13.58
C LYS A 12 -5.51 -10.56 -14.59
N ASN A 13 -6.36 -9.66 -15.04
CA ASN A 13 -5.99 -8.59 -15.97
C ASN A 13 -5.03 -7.55 -15.36
N GLU A 14 -4.98 -7.43 -14.05
CA GLU A 14 -4.02 -6.61 -13.32
C GLU A 14 -2.64 -7.27 -13.24
N ILE A 15 -2.58 -8.55 -12.85
CA ILE A 15 -1.30 -9.20 -12.48
C ILE A 15 -0.57 -9.89 -13.64
N LEU A 16 -1.27 -10.29 -14.72
CA LEU A 16 -0.63 -11.01 -15.83
C LEU A 16 0.04 -10.12 -16.88
N PRO A 17 -0.46 -8.92 -17.23
CA PRO A 17 0.23 -8.06 -18.18
C PRO A 17 1.57 -7.56 -17.63
N GLY A 18 2.61 -7.55 -18.49
CA GLY A 18 3.93 -7.02 -18.13
C GLY A 18 4.74 -7.91 -17.19
N LEU A 19 4.39 -9.19 -17.04
CA LEU A 19 5.16 -10.13 -16.22
C LEU A 19 6.63 -10.14 -16.60
N THR A 20 7.48 -9.96 -15.60
CA THR A 20 8.93 -10.12 -15.67
C THR A 20 9.35 -11.30 -14.80
N VAL A 21 10.38 -12.05 -15.25
CA VAL A 21 10.96 -13.13 -14.46
C VAL A 21 12.10 -12.58 -13.62
N TYR A 22 12.02 -12.79 -12.31
CA TYR A 22 13.09 -12.56 -11.35
C TYR A 22 13.59 -13.90 -10.82
N VAL A 23 14.85 -13.97 -10.42
CA VAL A 23 15.47 -15.22 -9.97
C VAL A 23 16.00 -15.09 -8.55
N ARG A 24 15.74 -16.11 -7.73
CA ARG A 24 16.31 -16.29 -6.41
C ARG A 24 16.95 -17.66 -6.34
N ASP A 25 18.28 -17.70 -6.22
CA ASP A 25 19.08 -18.91 -6.28
C ASP A 25 19.34 -19.47 -4.88
N VAL A 26 19.07 -20.76 -4.67
CA VAL A 26 19.12 -21.39 -3.34
C VAL A 26 19.60 -22.84 -3.43
N ASN A 27 20.16 -23.36 -2.34
CA ASN A 27 20.39 -24.77 -2.18
C ASN A 27 19.33 -25.38 -1.28
N LEU A 28 18.53 -26.31 -1.81
CA LEU A 28 17.47 -26.95 -1.04
C LEU A 28 17.75 -28.43 -0.87
N PRO A 29 17.61 -28.99 0.34
CA PRO A 29 17.52 -30.42 0.53
C PRO A 29 16.21 -30.94 -0.07
N LYS A 30 16.22 -32.23 -0.50
CA LYS A 30 15.06 -32.84 -1.18
C LYS A 30 13.76 -32.75 -0.39
N GLU A 31 13.84 -32.87 0.92
CA GLU A 31 12.69 -32.79 1.84
C GLU A 31 11.97 -31.42 1.79
N LEU A 32 12.73 -30.34 1.57
CA LEU A 32 12.16 -28.99 1.41
C LEU A 32 11.69 -28.75 -0.04
N GLU A 33 12.46 -29.22 -1.03
CA GLU A 33 12.05 -29.16 -2.44
C GLU A 33 10.68 -29.80 -2.66
N ASP A 34 10.41 -30.95 -2.03
CA ASP A 34 9.17 -31.71 -2.21
C ASP A 34 7.92 -30.96 -1.70
N LYS A 35 8.09 -29.95 -0.86
CA LYS A 35 7.00 -29.11 -0.36
C LYS A 35 6.47 -28.10 -1.39
N TYR A 36 7.26 -27.79 -2.42
CA TYR A 36 6.79 -26.92 -3.51
C TYR A 36 6.03 -27.75 -4.54
N ILE A 37 4.73 -27.81 -4.37
CA ILE A 37 3.81 -28.61 -5.19
C ILE A 37 3.10 -27.67 -6.19
N PRO A 38 3.12 -27.94 -7.51
CA PRO A 38 2.34 -27.16 -8.47
C PRO A 38 0.86 -27.02 -8.07
N ASP A 39 0.25 -25.90 -8.42
CA ASP A 39 -1.11 -25.49 -8.06
C ASP A 39 -1.32 -25.20 -6.55
N THR A 40 -0.26 -25.14 -5.74
CA THR A 40 -0.35 -24.71 -4.34
C THR A 40 0.13 -23.27 -4.16
N ILE A 41 -0.41 -22.58 -3.15
CA ILE A 41 0.04 -21.24 -2.78
C ILE A 41 0.94 -21.33 -1.56
N ILE A 42 2.02 -20.56 -1.56
CA ILE A 42 2.91 -20.36 -0.42
C ILE A 42 2.86 -18.88 0.04
N LEU A 43 3.00 -18.64 1.32
CA LEU A 43 3.12 -17.31 1.92
C LEU A 43 4.55 -17.08 2.36
N GLU A 44 5.22 -16.05 1.85
CA GLU A 44 6.47 -15.56 2.43
C GLU A 44 6.18 -14.43 3.42
N ARG A 45 6.58 -14.60 4.68
CA ARG A 45 6.33 -13.61 5.75
C ARG A 45 7.33 -12.46 5.74
N GLY A 46 8.55 -12.73 5.29
CA GLY A 46 9.61 -11.75 5.13
C GLY A 46 9.56 -11.03 3.78
N PHE A 47 10.56 -10.20 3.53
CA PHE A 47 10.80 -9.66 2.19
C PHE A 47 11.42 -10.74 1.30
N THR A 48 11.05 -10.74 0.01
CA THR A 48 11.63 -11.66 -0.97
C THR A 48 12.59 -10.93 -1.88
N ASP A 49 13.89 -11.13 -1.65
CA ASP A 49 14.93 -10.63 -2.53
C ASP A 49 15.05 -11.53 -3.76
N ALA A 50 15.13 -10.91 -4.95
CA ALA A 50 15.35 -11.61 -6.21
C ALA A 50 16.15 -10.73 -7.18
N SER A 51 16.84 -11.35 -8.13
CA SER A 51 17.60 -10.67 -9.19
C SER A 51 16.79 -10.56 -10.48
N SER A 52 16.85 -9.42 -11.13
CA SER A 52 16.37 -9.25 -12.51
C SER A 52 17.33 -9.84 -13.57
N ARG A 53 18.54 -10.25 -13.14
CA ARG A 53 19.58 -10.81 -14.00
C ARG A 53 19.40 -12.32 -14.14
N VAL A 54 18.63 -12.72 -15.15
CA VAL A 54 18.42 -14.15 -15.46
C VAL A 54 19.61 -14.67 -16.27
N MET A 55 20.36 -15.61 -15.69
CA MET A 55 21.53 -16.28 -16.30
C MET A 55 21.83 -17.62 -15.62
N GLY A 56 22.96 -18.22 -15.86
CA GLY A 56 23.40 -19.43 -15.15
C GLY A 56 23.42 -19.26 -13.63
N MET A 57 23.47 -20.34 -12.88
CA MET A 57 23.53 -20.33 -11.41
C MET A 57 24.51 -21.34 -10.85
N LYS A 58 25.06 -21.09 -9.66
CA LYS A 58 25.93 -22.04 -8.93
C LYS A 58 25.17 -22.99 -8.02
N THR A 59 24.01 -22.58 -7.56
CA THR A 59 23.15 -23.33 -6.62
C THR A 59 22.46 -24.53 -7.29
N THR A 60 21.81 -25.37 -6.50
CA THR A 60 21.07 -26.54 -6.96
C THR A 60 19.65 -26.22 -7.41
N HIS A 61 19.06 -25.16 -6.85
CA HIS A 61 17.66 -24.75 -7.07
C HIS A 61 17.56 -23.28 -7.41
N ARG A 62 16.49 -22.94 -8.11
CA ARG A 62 16.13 -21.57 -8.44
C ARG A 62 14.64 -21.37 -8.32
N PHE A 63 14.22 -20.34 -7.60
CA PHE A 63 12.88 -19.79 -7.73
C PHE A 63 12.85 -18.80 -8.90
N ALA A 64 12.05 -19.12 -9.92
CA ALA A 64 11.78 -18.25 -11.06
C ALA A 64 10.46 -17.51 -10.77
N ILE A 65 10.52 -16.27 -10.27
CA ILE A 65 9.37 -15.50 -9.80
C ILE A 65 8.84 -14.62 -10.94
N LEU A 66 7.63 -14.88 -11.39
CA LEU A 66 6.91 -14.04 -12.34
C LEU A 66 6.14 -12.97 -11.57
N SER A 67 6.45 -11.71 -11.84
CA SER A 67 5.78 -10.57 -11.19
C SER A 67 5.79 -9.34 -12.08
N ASN A 68 4.78 -8.49 -11.94
CA ASN A 68 4.74 -7.14 -12.52
C ASN A 68 4.74 -6.03 -11.45
N HIS A 69 4.88 -6.40 -10.16
CA HIS A 69 4.78 -5.47 -9.03
C HIS A 69 5.86 -5.66 -7.95
N MET A 70 6.98 -6.35 -8.25
CA MET A 70 8.18 -6.27 -7.41
C MET A 70 8.81 -4.88 -7.50
N ARG A 71 9.37 -4.42 -6.40
CA ARG A 71 10.01 -3.10 -6.31
C ARG A 71 11.47 -3.18 -6.72
N ASP A 72 11.91 -2.21 -7.55
CA ASP A 72 13.30 -2.07 -7.97
C ASP A 72 14.15 -1.42 -6.85
N PHE A 73 15.10 -2.19 -6.32
CA PHE A 73 16.11 -1.73 -5.36
C PHE A 73 17.50 -1.65 -5.97
N SER A 74 17.65 -1.90 -7.26
CA SER A 74 18.95 -1.83 -7.93
C SER A 74 19.59 -0.43 -7.87
N PRO A 75 18.87 0.70 -7.83
CA PRO A 75 19.48 2.01 -7.61
C PRO A 75 20.14 2.19 -6.24
N TYR A 76 19.78 1.37 -5.26
CA TYR A 76 20.32 1.42 -3.89
C TYR A 76 21.43 0.39 -3.65
N GLU A 77 21.86 -0.33 -4.69
CA GLU A 77 22.97 -1.25 -4.60
C GLU A 77 24.32 -0.49 -4.54
N HIS A 78 25.11 -0.77 -3.52
CA HIS A 78 26.44 -0.18 -3.34
C HIS A 78 27.54 -1.10 -3.86
N GLY A 79 27.60 -1.31 -5.19
CA GLY A 79 28.67 -2.07 -5.85
C GLY A 79 28.39 -3.56 -6.02
N THR A 80 27.25 -4.08 -5.59
CA THR A 80 26.89 -5.50 -5.73
C THR A 80 26.39 -5.88 -7.12
N ASN A 81 25.76 -4.96 -7.85
CA ASN A 81 25.25 -5.12 -9.22
C ASN A 81 24.41 -6.40 -9.44
N TRP A 82 23.65 -6.80 -8.42
CA TRP A 82 22.78 -7.98 -8.49
C TRP A 82 21.52 -7.74 -9.34
N GLY A 83 21.17 -6.47 -9.61
CA GLY A 83 19.89 -6.10 -10.21
C GLY A 83 18.75 -6.46 -9.24
N LEU A 84 18.86 -5.99 -7.99
CA LEU A 84 18.01 -6.38 -6.86
C LEU A 84 16.58 -5.86 -7.02
N PHE A 85 15.63 -6.77 -6.92
CA PHE A 85 14.20 -6.51 -6.79
C PHE A 85 13.68 -7.19 -5.53
N VAL A 86 12.67 -6.57 -4.90
CA VAL A 86 12.14 -7.03 -3.62
C VAL A 86 10.62 -7.11 -3.67
N ALA A 87 10.06 -8.27 -3.29
CA ALA A 87 8.65 -8.37 -2.98
C ALA A 87 8.40 -7.99 -1.52
N ASN A 88 7.24 -7.41 -1.25
CA ASN A 88 6.84 -7.00 0.10
C ASN A 88 6.75 -8.21 1.05
N SER A 89 6.86 -7.93 2.35
CA SER A 89 6.54 -8.92 3.37
C SER A 89 5.10 -9.41 3.25
N SER A 90 4.86 -10.67 3.62
CA SER A 90 3.57 -11.38 3.50
C SER A 90 3.07 -11.48 2.06
N SER A 91 3.99 -11.65 1.11
CA SER A 91 3.66 -11.93 -0.29
C SER A 91 3.23 -13.39 -0.48
N HIS A 92 2.20 -13.59 -1.29
CA HIS A 92 1.72 -14.90 -1.68
C HIS A 92 2.23 -15.27 -3.08
N PHE A 93 2.67 -16.50 -3.24
CA PHE A 93 3.14 -17.02 -4.51
C PHE A 93 2.41 -18.32 -4.87
N LEU A 94 1.83 -18.39 -6.07
CA LEU A 94 1.31 -19.62 -6.62
C LEU A 94 2.46 -20.41 -7.26
N VAL A 95 2.67 -21.64 -6.84
CA VAL A 95 3.61 -22.56 -7.50
C VAL A 95 3.00 -22.97 -8.84
N LEU A 96 3.54 -22.43 -9.93
CA LEU A 96 3.07 -22.73 -11.28
C LEU A 96 3.61 -24.07 -11.77
N ASP A 97 4.89 -24.35 -11.46
CA ASP A 97 5.59 -25.46 -12.03
C ASP A 97 6.87 -25.81 -11.25
N LYS A 98 7.29 -27.07 -11.32
CA LYS A 98 8.58 -27.54 -10.82
C LYS A 98 9.18 -28.53 -11.80
N TYR A 99 10.35 -28.23 -12.31
CA TYR A 99 11.01 -29.07 -13.30
C TYR A 99 12.53 -29.00 -13.21
N GLU A 100 13.21 -29.99 -13.79
CA GLU A 100 14.66 -30.03 -13.87
C GLU A 100 15.14 -29.46 -15.22
N TYR A 101 16.18 -28.62 -15.18
CA TYR A 101 16.86 -28.08 -16.35
C TYR A 101 18.38 -28.13 -16.12
N HIS A 102 19.10 -28.89 -16.97
CA HIS A 102 20.54 -29.13 -16.85
C HIS A 102 21.01 -29.59 -15.45
N GLY A 103 20.29 -30.54 -14.85
CA GLY A 103 20.59 -31.09 -13.53
C GLY A 103 20.34 -30.13 -12.36
N LYS A 104 19.55 -29.07 -12.58
CA LYS A 104 19.17 -28.08 -11.57
C LYS A 104 17.67 -27.90 -11.54
N THR A 105 17.09 -27.86 -10.35
CA THR A 105 15.63 -27.69 -10.18
C THR A 105 15.20 -26.23 -10.35
N GLN A 106 14.23 -26.02 -11.20
CA GLN A 106 13.55 -24.75 -11.39
C GLN A 106 12.16 -24.82 -10.74
N ILE A 107 11.84 -23.89 -9.83
CA ILE A 107 10.53 -23.73 -9.18
C ILE A 107 9.95 -22.43 -9.69
N MET A 108 8.91 -22.50 -10.52
CA MET A 108 8.28 -21.34 -11.12
C MET A 108 7.13 -20.86 -10.24
N LEU A 109 7.16 -19.58 -9.89
CA LEU A 109 6.21 -18.95 -8.99
C LEU A 109 5.52 -17.77 -9.68
N LEU A 110 4.22 -17.61 -9.48
CA LEU A 110 3.49 -16.37 -9.82
C LEU A 110 3.27 -15.56 -8.54
N HIS A 111 3.75 -14.34 -8.51
CA HIS A 111 3.50 -13.40 -7.43
C HIS A 111 2.06 -12.91 -7.50
N LEU A 112 1.26 -13.26 -6.49
CA LEU A 112 -0.15 -12.91 -6.37
C LEU A 112 -0.34 -11.52 -5.73
N PRO A 113 -1.54 -10.91 -5.81
CA PRO A 113 -1.81 -9.64 -5.13
C PRO A 113 -1.51 -9.70 -3.63
N ASN A 114 -0.98 -8.61 -3.08
CA ASN A 114 -0.64 -8.50 -1.65
C ASN A 114 -1.85 -8.21 -0.74
N ASP A 115 -3.06 -8.49 -1.22
CA ASP A 115 -4.33 -8.35 -0.51
C ASP A 115 -5.13 -9.66 -0.55
N LYS A 116 -6.34 -9.68 0.01
CA LYS A 116 -7.18 -10.88 0.09
C LYS A 116 -7.51 -11.54 -1.27
N ARG A 117 -7.28 -10.86 -2.40
CA ARG A 117 -7.56 -11.39 -3.75
C ARG A 117 -6.69 -12.60 -4.12
N TRP A 118 -5.56 -12.83 -3.42
CA TRP A 118 -4.79 -14.07 -3.59
C TRP A 118 -5.66 -15.33 -3.38
N LYS A 119 -6.70 -15.25 -2.53
CA LYS A 119 -7.64 -16.36 -2.28
C LYS A 119 -8.42 -16.79 -3.51
N LEU A 120 -8.58 -15.90 -4.50
CA LEU A 120 -9.24 -16.21 -5.76
C LEU A 120 -8.48 -17.28 -6.58
N PHE A 121 -7.17 -17.46 -6.31
CA PHE A 121 -6.32 -18.44 -6.97
C PHE A 121 -6.26 -19.78 -6.22
N GLN A 122 -6.91 -19.89 -5.05
CA GLN A 122 -7.02 -21.18 -4.35
C GLN A 122 -7.96 -22.12 -5.09
N ASN A 123 -7.48 -23.34 -5.39
CA ASN A 123 -8.28 -24.39 -6.01
C ASN A 123 -8.87 -24.06 -7.41
N VAL A 124 -8.34 -23.07 -8.09
CA VAL A 124 -8.75 -22.69 -9.44
C VAL A 124 -7.69 -23.09 -10.44
N LYS A 125 -8.04 -23.96 -11.38
CA LYS A 125 -7.21 -24.22 -12.58
C LYS A 125 -7.48 -23.13 -13.60
N VAL A 126 -6.45 -22.35 -13.92
CA VAL A 126 -6.53 -21.24 -14.86
C VAL A 126 -5.81 -21.61 -16.14
N ASN A 127 -6.53 -22.04 -17.17
CA ASN A 127 -5.95 -22.50 -18.44
C ASN A 127 -4.99 -21.48 -19.09
N VAL A 128 -5.15 -20.18 -18.80
CA VAL A 128 -4.23 -19.16 -19.32
C VAL A 128 -2.83 -19.30 -18.72
N LEU A 129 -2.71 -19.87 -17.51
CA LEU A 129 -1.40 -20.09 -16.87
C LEU A 129 -0.59 -21.16 -17.59
N ASP A 130 -1.20 -22.13 -18.24
CA ASP A 130 -0.50 -23.13 -19.05
C ASP A 130 0.29 -22.46 -20.18
N ASN A 131 -0.28 -21.46 -20.83
CA ASN A 131 0.42 -20.67 -21.85
C ASN A 131 1.52 -19.80 -21.23
N VAL A 132 1.27 -19.18 -20.08
CA VAL A 132 2.27 -18.40 -19.34
C VAL A 132 3.45 -19.28 -18.95
N ILE A 133 3.22 -20.48 -18.45
CA ILE A 133 4.26 -21.46 -18.09
C ILE A 133 5.09 -21.80 -19.32
N LYS A 134 4.44 -22.19 -20.42
CA LYS A 134 5.13 -22.61 -21.66
C LYS A 134 5.98 -21.49 -22.25
N ASP A 135 5.41 -20.30 -22.41
CA ASP A 135 6.12 -19.13 -22.97
C ASP A 135 7.26 -18.67 -22.05
N THR A 136 7.04 -18.74 -20.73
CA THR A 136 8.06 -18.39 -19.75
C THR A 136 9.20 -19.38 -19.77
N ARG A 137 8.94 -20.68 -19.78
CA ARG A 137 9.99 -21.70 -19.87
C ARG A 137 10.90 -21.45 -21.07
N GLN A 138 10.33 -21.30 -22.25
CA GLN A 138 11.10 -21.11 -23.49
C GLN A 138 12.02 -19.89 -23.43
N ARG A 139 11.51 -18.76 -22.94
CA ARG A 139 12.28 -17.51 -22.81
C ARG A 139 13.30 -17.55 -21.68
N PHE A 140 12.97 -18.23 -20.60
CA PHE A 140 13.77 -18.35 -19.40
C PHE A 140 14.97 -19.27 -19.62
N GLU A 141 14.75 -20.45 -20.18
CA GLU A 141 15.82 -21.45 -20.47
C GLU A 141 16.90 -20.86 -21.36
N ASN A 142 16.52 -20.12 -22.43
CA ASN A 142 17.50 -19.43 -23.28
C ASN A 142 18.38 -18.41 -22.52
N LYS A 143 17.87 -17.84 -21.44
CA LYS A 143 18.64 -16.90 -20.58
C LYS A 143 19.54 -17.66 -19.61
N CYS A 144 19.12 -18.82 -19.11
CA CYS A 144 19.91 -19.66 -18.21
C CYS A 144 21.19 -20.21 -18.84
N GLU A 145 21.27 -20.25 -20.18
CA GLU A 145 22.50 -20.61 -20.92
C GLU A 145 23.59 -19.52 -20.83
N LYS A 146 23.27 -18.30 -20.43
CA LYS A 146 24.28 -17.25 -20.29
C LYS A 146 25.20 -17.52 -19.14
N GLU A 147 26.49 -17.21 -19.32
CA GLU A 147 27.49 -17.30 -18.28
C GLU A 147 27.08 -16.38 -17.09
N ILE A 148 27.27 -16.91 -15.87
CA ILE A 148 26.99 -16.19 -14.65
C ILE A 148 27.99 -15.04 -14.47
N ILE A 149 27.50 -13.84 -14.15
CA ILE A 149 28.36 -12.70 -13.82
C ILE A 149 29.06 -12.90 -12.47
N PRO A 150 30.26 -12.32 -12.28
CA PRO A 150 31.02 -12.48 -11.04
C PRO A 150 30.22 -12.13 -9.79
N GLU A 151 29.40 -11.09 -9.83
CA GLU A 151 28.64 -10.57 -8.70
C GLU A 151 27.55 -11.55 -8.20
N LEU A 152 26.93 -12.32 -9.09
CA LEU A 152 26.00 -13.40 -8.73
C LEU A 152 26.71 -14.73 -8.44
N ALA A 153 28.00 -14.81 -8.77
CA ALA A 153 28.83 -15.99 -8.55
C ALA A 153 29.56 -15.97 -7.20
N THR A 154 29.54 -14.84 -6.46
CA THR A 154 30.08 -14.73 -5.11
C THR A 154 29.22 -15.49 -4.11
N GLU A 155 29.73 -15.76 -2.90
CA GLU A 155 28.96 -16.40 -1.83
C GLU A 155 27.89 -15.47 -1.25
N GLU A 156 28.05 -14.16 -1.36
CA GLU A 156 27.12 -13.18 -0.79
C GLU A 156 25.69 -13.29 -1.35
N TRP A 157 25.53 -13.55 -2.66
CA TRP A 157 24.20 -13.70 -3.25
C TRP A 157 23.47 -14.98 -2.80
N PRO A 158 24.08 -16.19 -2.86
CA PRO A 158 23.49 -17.41 -2.31
C PRO A 158 23.22 -17.30 -0.81
N ASP A 159 24.08 -16.66 -0.02
CA ASP A 159 23.87 -16.48 1.42
C ASP A 159 22.65 -15.60 1.69
N ARG A 160 22.50 -14.50 0.94
CA ARG A 160 21.31 -13.64 1.00
C ARG A 160 20.03 -14.37 0.64
N CYS A 161 20.12 -15.32 -0.27
CA CYS A 161 19.00 -16.13 -0.77
C CYS A 161 18.84 -17.48 -0.05
N SER A 162 19.62 -17.77 0.99
CA SER A 162 19.74 -19.11 1.59
C SER A 162 18.45 -19.64 2.22
N ALA A 163 17.58 -18.75 2.73
CA ALA A 163 16.30 -19.17 3.31
C ALA A 163 15.33 -19.67 2.24
N PRO A 164 14.70 -20.85 2.41
CA PRO A 164 13.64 -21.35 1.54
C PRO A 164 12.43 -20.43 1.58
N LEU A 165 11.83 -20.12 0.43
CA LEU A 165 10.64 -19.27 0.38
C LEU A 165 9.44 -19.93 1.05
N GLY A 166 8.74 -19.16 1.90
CA GLY A 166 7.48 -19.57 2.50
C GLY A 166 7.59 -20.57 3.63
N MET A 167 8.78 -20.72 4.25
CA MET A 167 9.04 -21.68 5.32
C MET A 167 9.62 -21.03 6.56
N ASP A 168 9.32 -21.64 7.72
CA ASP A 168 9.97 -21.32 8.99
C ASP A 168 11.38 -21.97 9.11
N ASP A 169 12.09 -21.68 10.19
CA ASP A 169 13.44 -22.23 10.46
C ASP A 169 13.46 -23.77 10.62
N ASN A 170 12.31 -24.40 10.82
CA ASN A 170 12.14 -25.85 10.87
C ASN A 170 11.77 -26.44 9.50
N GLY A 171 11.68 -25.61 8.46
CA GLY A 171 11.27 -25.98 7.12
C GLY A 171 9.78 -26.26 6.97
N ASN A 172 8.91 -25.81 7.86
CA ASN A 172 7.47 -25.92 7.70
C ASN A 172 6.94 -24.75 6.89
N LEU A 173 6.06 -25.03 5.92
CA LEU A 173 5.35 -23.95 5.22
C LEU A 173 4.55 -23.09 6.18
N PHE A 174 4.62 -21.79 6.00
CA PHE A 174 3.79 -20.86 6.77
C PHE A 174 2.31 -21.08 6.47
N ASP A 175 1.47 -20.88 7.50
CA ASP A 175 0.02 -20.72 7.30
C ASP A 175 -0.23 -19.58 6.31
N LEU A 176 -1.11 -19.81 5.34
CA LEU A 176 -1.43 -18.82 4.30
C LEU A 176 -2.09 -17.56 4.83
N ASN A 177 -2.67 -17.61 6.02
CA ASN A 177 -3.28 -16.45 6.62
C ASN A 177 -2.23 -15.49 7.16
N VAL A 178 -2.28 -14.25 6.70
CA VAL A 178 -1.46 -13.16 7.21
C VAL A 178 -1.77 -12.95 8.69
N ILE A 179 -0.76 -12.77 9.52
CA ILE A 179 -0.96 -12.46 10.94
C ILE A 179 -1.38 -10.99 11.05
N LEU A 180 -2.66 -10.75 11.36
CA LEU A 180 -3.25 -9.41 11.40
C LEU A 180 -2.50 -8.46 12.35
N ALA A 181 -2.05 -8.96 13.51
CA ALA A 181 -1.27 -8.15 14.45
C ALA A 181 0.04 -7.59 13.87
N HIS A 182 0.63 -8.26 12.88
CA HIS A 182 1.84 -7.77 12.19
C HIS A 182 1.53 -6.73 11.10
N ARG A 183 0.26 -6.47 10.83
CA ARG A 183 -0.20 -5.48 9.84
C ARG A 183 -0.70 -4.20 10.46
N LEU A 184 -0.71 -4.11 11.78
CA LEU A 184 -1.03 -2.87 12.48
C LEU A 184 -0.01 -1.79 12.12
N ARG A 185 -0.50 -0.60 11.79
CA ARG A 185 0.29 0.58 11.44
C ARG A 185 -0.20 1.78 12.23
N LYS A 186 0.67 2.73 12.52
CA LYS A 186 0.27 3.97 13.19
C LYS A 186 -0.49 4.89 12.23
N ILE A 187 -1.57 5.47 12.72
CA ILE A 187 -2.39 6.43 11.96
C ILE A 187 -1.57 7.68 11.61
N GLY A 188 -0.76 8.19 12.55
CA GLY A 188 0.06 9.38 12.36
C GLY A 188 1.17 9.24 11.31
N GLU A 189 1.66 8.03 11.10
CA GLU A 189 2.70 7.72 10.11
C GLU A 189 2.12 7.32 8.74
N THR A 190 0.78 7.32 8.61
CA THR A 190 0.10 6.84 7.42
C THR A 190 -0.33 8.00 6.53
N ASN A 191 -0.04 7.88 5.23
CA ASN A 191 -0.56 8.81 4.23
C ASN A 191 -2.10 8.80 4.27
N PHE A 192 -2.71 9.98 4.26
CA PHE A 192 -4.16 10.14 4.39
C PHE A 192 -4.94 9.36 3.32
N ARG A 193 -4.39 9.15 2.12
CA ARG A 193 -5.04 8.39 1.03
C ARG A 193 -5.31 6.94 1.41
N ASN A 194 -4.47 6.35 2.25
CA ASN A 194 -4.67 4.98 2.73
C ASN A 194 -5.82 4.86 3.76
N LEU A 195 -6.32 5.99 4.23
CA LEU A 195 -7.40 6.09 5.21
C LEU A 195 -8.67 6.70 4.60
N TYR A 196 -8.53 7.47 3.53
CA TYR A 196 -9.61 8.21 2.89
C TYR A 196 -10.54 7.26 2.14
N HIS A 197 -11.83 7.32 2.45
CA HIS A 197 -12.88 6.42 1.96
C HIS A 197 -12.59 4.93 2.24
N GLN A 198 -11.85 4.65 3.33
CA GLN A 198 -11.54 3.28 3.73
C GLN A 198 -12.21 2.90 5.05
N TYR A 199 -12.61 1.62 5.13
CA TYR A 199 -12.94 0.99 6.39
C TYR A 199 -11.65 0.54 7.05
N ILE A 200 -11.49 0.88 8.32
CA ILE A 200 -10.33 0.46 9.12
C ILE A 200 -10.77 -0.05 10.49
N TYR A 201 -10.01 -1.01 11.01
CA TYR A 201 -10.03 -1.32 12.43
C TYR A 201 -9.02 -0.42 13.13
N ILE A 202 -9.41 0.24 14.21
CA ILE A 202 -8.50 1.03 15.07
C ILE A 202 -8.44 0.34 16.43
N LYS A 203 -7.23 -0.07 16.84
CA LYS A 203 -6.98 -0.58 18.18
C LYS A 203 -7.03 0.58 19.17
N VAL A 204 -7.82 0.45 20.23
CA VAL A 204 -8.01 1.54 21.20
C VAL A 204 -7.82 1.05 22.64
N THR A 205 -7.71 2.01 23.57
CA THR A 205 -7.51 1.66 24.98
C THR A 205 -8.83 1.18 25.64
N PRO A 206 -8.75 0.38 26.71
CA PRO A 206 -9.94 -0.03 27.47
C PRO A 206 -10.76 1.15 28.01
N GLU A 207 -10.09 2.25 28.41
CA GLU A 207 -10.73 3.48 28.90
C GLU A 207 -11.56 4.13 27.79
N PHE A 208 -11.04 4.14 26.57
CA PHE A 208 -11.74 4.66 25.41
C PHE A 208 -13.01 3.83 25.10
N LEU A 209 -12.89 2.50 25.05
CA LEU A 209 -14.03 1.59 24.88
C LEU A 209 -15.08 1.76 25.97
N LYS A 210 -14.65 1.91 27.22
CA LYS A 210 -15.55 2.21 28.35
C LYS A 210 -16.31 3.53 28.15
N GLY A 211 -15.66 4.54 27.57
CA GLY A 211 -16.31 5.78 27.18
C GLY A 211 -17.38 5.57 26.10
N LEU A 212 -17.05 4.79 25.09
CA LEU A 212 -17.93 4.45 23.97
C LEU A 212 -19.13 3.59 24.37
N SER A 213 -19.00 2.73 25.39
CA SER A 213 -20.07 1.82 25.84
C SER A 213 -21.35 2.54 26.31
N LYS A 214 -21.29 3.85 26.53
CA LYS A 214 -22.45 4.70 26.81
C LYS A 214 -23.30 4.99 25.57
N SER A 215 -22.74 4.77 24.40
CA SER A 215 -23.33 5.18 23.11
C SER A 215 -23.46 4.05 22.10
N ILE A 216 -22.58 3.05 22.16
CA ILE A 216 -22.61 1.88 21.29
C ILE A 216 -22.50 0.60 22.11
N ASP A 217 -22.91 -0.52 21.53
CA ASP A 217 -22.74 -1.85 22.12
C ASP A 217 -21.26 -2.25 22.06
N VAL A 218 -20.64 -2.45 23.24
CA VAL A 218 -19.23 -2.85 23.39
C VAL A 218 -19.18 -4.16 24.15
N ARG A 219 -18.63 -5.18 23.53
CA ARG A 219 -18.49 -6.53 24.12
C ARG A 219 -17.26 -6.56 25.03
N SER A 220 -17.22 -7.50 25.96
CA SER A 220 -16.10 -7.67 26.89
C SER A 220 -14.77 -8.02 26.23
N GLU A 221 -14.82 -8.65 25.07
CA GLU A 221 -13.67 -9.06 24.26
C GLU A 221 -13.17 -7.98 23.30
N ASP A 222 -13.90 -6.86 23.13
CA ASP A 222 -13.53 -5.83 22.19
C ASP A 222 -12.25 -5.07 22.63
N ASP A 223 -11.34 -4.87 21.69
CA ASP A 223 -10.06 -4.18 21.84
C ASP A 223 -9.87 -3.04 20.84
N GLY A 224 -10.91 -2.75 20.05
CA GLY A 224 -10.88 -1.76 19.00
C GLY A 224 -12.26 -1.36 18.50
N ILE A 225 -12.25 -0.59 17.43
CA ILE A 225 -13.43 -0.09 16.74
C ILE A 225 -13.27 -0.26 15.23
N ILE A 226 -14.38 -0.37 14.52
CA ILE A 226 -14.44 -0.16 13.07
C ILE A 226 -14.80 1.30 12.82
N ALA A 227 -14.03 1.93 11.96
CA ALA A 227 -14.25 3.31 11.56
C ALA A 227 -14.12 3.48 10.05
N TYR A 228 -14.73 4.55 9.53
CA TYR A 228 -14.64 4.96 8.13
C TYR A 228 -14.02 6.34 8.04
N GLY A 229 -12.97 6.48 7.19
CA GLY A 229 -12.22 7.72 7.01
C GLY A 229 -12.84 8.64 5.95
N TYR A 230 -12.98 9.92 6.25
CA TYR A 230 -13.45 10.95 5.32
C TYR A 230 -12.80 12.30 5.64
N ILE A 231 -12.86 13.24 4.71
CA ILE A 231 -12.37 14.62 4.91
C ILE A 231 -13.58 15.55 5.09
N ASP A 232 -13.58 16.24 6.20
CA ASP A 232 -14.54 17.31 6.53
C ASP A 232 -13.85 18.64 6.23
N ASP A 233 -14.43 19.44 5.34
CA ASP A 233 -13.87 20.72 4.88
C ASP A 233 -13.56 21.70 6.02
N GLU A 234 -14.34 21.64 7.12
CA GLU A 234 -14.22 22.56 8.26
C GLU A 234 -13.39 21.99 9.40
N ALA A 235 -13.39 20.65 9.54
CA ALA A 235 -12.83 19.99 10.72
C ALA A 235 -11.70 19.00 10.39
N GLY A 236 -11.28 18.89 9.14
CA GLY A 236 -10.17 18.09 8.70
C GLY A 236 -10.48 16.59 8.57
N PHE A 237 -9.44 15.77 8.51
CA PHE A 237 -9.58 14.35 8.36
C PHE A 237 -10.25 13.71 9.60
N SER A 238 -11.29 12.96 9.35
CA SER A 238 -12.18 12.46 10.38
C SER A 238 -12.49 10.99 10.18
N PHE A 239 -12.71 10.30 11.30
CA PHE A 239 -13.17 8.93 11.33
C PHE A 239 -14.60 8.87 11.88
N ARG A 240 -15.49 8.22 11.16
CA ARG A 240 -16.81 7.86 11.65
C ARG A 240 -16.74 6.50 12.31
N VAL A 241 -16.98 6.41 13.61
CA VAL A 241 -17.08 5.13 14.33
C VAL A 241 -18.37 4.43 13.93
N LEU A 242 -18.25 3.16 13.54
CA LEU A 242 -19.38 2.33 13.09
C LEU A 242 -19.80 1.33 14.15
N CYS A 243 -18.85 0.63 14.75
CA CYS A 243 -19.11 -0.35 15.82
C CYS A 243 -17.82 -0.65 16.59
N SER A 244 -17.95 -1.35 17.72
CA SER A 244 -16.82 -1.99 18.40
C SER A 244 -16.30 -3.19 17.61
N ALA A 245 -15.07 -3.62 17.88
CA ALA A 245 -14.47 -4.77 17.21
C ALA A 245 -13.35 -5.37 18.05
N ASN A 246 -12.94 -6.61 17.70
CA ASN A 246 -11.74 -7.22 18.24
C ASN A 246 -10.97 -8.03 17.19
N ILE A 247 -9.67 -8.22 17.44
CA ILE A 247 -8.84 -9.18 16.73
C ILE A 247 -8.56 -10.34 17.68
N ASN A 248 -9.18 -11.48 17.43
CA ASN A 248 -8.95 -12.70 18.20
C ASN A 248 -8.68 -13.88 17.28
N ASN A 249 -7.70 -14.72 17.62
CA ASN A 249 -7.28 -15.86 16.82
C ASN A 249 -7.04 -15.50 15.33
N ASN A 250 -6.39 -14.40 15.08
CA ASN A 250 -6.09 -13.88 13.74
C ASN A 250 -7.34 -13.59 12.89
N LYS A 251 -8.46 -13.29 13.52
CA LYS A 251 -9.72 -12.94 12.86
C LYS A 251 -10.26 -11.65 13.43
N LEU A 252 -10.62 -10.71 12.55
CA LEU A 252 -11.33 -9.50 12.92
C LEU A 252 -12.82 -9.80 13.06
N SER A 253 -13.37 -9.48 14.22
CA SER A 253 -14.79 -9.62 14.53
C SER A 253 -15.40 -8.26 14.87
N THR A 254 -16.56 -7.95 14.29
CA THR A 254 -17.26 -6.69 14.49
C THR A 254 -18.39 -6.83 15.49
N GLY A 255 -18.61 -5.79 16.29
CA GLY A 255 -19.78 -5.63 17.13
C GLY A 255 -21.02 -5.22 16.32
N LYS A 256 -22.10 -4.95 17.02
CA LYS A 256 -23.37 -4.53 16.40
C LYS A 256 -23.26 -3.08 15.94
N TYR A 257 -23.61 -2.83 14.68
CA TYR A 257 -23.72 -1.48 14.14
C TYR A 257 -24.95 -0.76 14.71
N THR A 258 -24.78 0.50 15.13
CA THR A 258 -25.84 1.35 15.64
C THR A 258 -25.98 2.60 14.77
N LYS A 259 -27.04 2.69 13.98
CA LYS A 259 -27.31 3.82 13.07
C LYS A 259 -27.57 5.14 13.80
N GLU A 260 -28.06 5.08 15.03
CA GLU A 260 -28.61 6.24 15.77
C GLU A 260 -27.53 7.13 16.41
N VAL A 261 -26.30 6.63 16.56
CA VAL A 261 -25.26 7.33 17.28
C VAL A 261 -24.13 7.76 16.34
N GLY A 262 -23.94 9.06 16.22
CA GLY A 262 -22.90 9.65 15.39
C GLY A 262 -21.63 9.99 16.17
N ILE A 263 -20.71 9.03 16.31
CA ILE A 263 -19.41 9.30 16.94
C ILE A 263 -18.40 9.63 15.86
N ILE A 264 -17.80 10.80 15.95
CA ILE A 264 -16.76 11.30 15.04
C ILE A 264 -15.49 11.51 15.85
N ILE A 265 -14.36 11.07 15.30
CA ILE A 265 -13.04 11.24 15.88
C ILE A 265 -12.18 11.96 14.86
N ARG A 266 -11.44 12.99 15.27
CA ARG A 266 -10.50 13.69 14.40
C ARG A 266 -9.18 12.91 14.33
N LYS A 267 -8.58 12.84 13.14
CA LYS A 267 -7.34 12.08 12.88
C LYS A 267 -6.23 12.46 13.87
N GLY A 268 -6.03 13.75 14.11
CA GLY A 268 -5.00 14.24 15.03
C GLY A 268 -5.12 13.72 16.47
N GLN A 269 -6.33 13.35 16.92
CA GLN A 269 -6.53 12.73 18.24
C GLN A 269 -6.08 11.25 18.28
N PHE A 270 -5.86 10.64 17.11
CA PHE A 270 -5.58 9.22 16.94
C PHE A 270 -4.23 8.92 16.31
N ASN A 271 -3.35 9.91 16.18
CA ASN A 271 -2.04 9.75 15.53
C ASN A 271 -1.18 8.62 16.14
N GLU A 272 -1.25 8.42 17.46
CA GLU A 272 -0.50 7.37 18.15
C GLU A 272 -1.18 6.00 18.16
N PHE A 273 -2.43 5.92 17.69
CA PHE A 273 -3.16 4.67 17.66
C PHE A 273 -2.77 3.82 16.45
N GLU A 274 -2.84 2.51 16.62
CA GLU A 274 -2.61 1.54 15.57
C GLU A 274 -3.92 1.21 14.85
N TYR A 275 -3.83 1.04 13.53
CA TYR A 275 -4.95 0.63 12.70
C TYR A 275 -4.58 -0.55 11.78
N LEU A 276 -5.60 -1.24 11.31
CA LEU A 276 -5.53 -2.28 10.28
C LEU A 276 -6.54 -1.94 9.18
N ASP A 277 -6.11 -1.95 7.92
CA ASP A 277 -7.02 -1.92 6.78
C ASP A 277 -7.72 -3.27 6.59
N PHE A 278 -8.74 -3.30 5.73
CA PHE A 278 -9.52 -4.52 5.50
C PHE A 278 -8.98 -5.41 4.38
N ASP A 279 -7.79 -5.14 3.85
CA ASP A 279 -7.21 -5.90 2.74
C ASP A 279 -7.03 -7.39 3.09
N TYR A 280 -6.77 -7.68 4.37
CA TYR A 280 -6.56 -9.04 4.87
C TYR A 280 -7.73 -9.57 5.71
N CYS A 281 -8.82 -8.81 5.82
CA CYS A 281 -9.94 -9.13 6.70
C CYS A 281 -11.17 -9.55 5.91
N ASP A 282 -11.79 -10.64 6.32
CA ASP A 282 -13.09 -11.09 5.79
C ASP A 282 -14.22 -10.48 6.63
N VAL A 283 -14.43 -9.16 6.48
CA VAL A 283 -15.50 -8.42 7.17
C VAL A 283 -16.60 -8.06 6.18
N ASP A 284 -17.83 -8.41 6.51
CA ASP A 284 -19.00 -7.96 5.74
C ASP A 284 -19.33 -6.51 6.08
N THR A 285 -19.15 -5.63 5.12
CA THR A 285 -19.42 -4.18 5.23
C THR A 285 -20.79 -3.78 4.70
N THR A 286 -21.59 -4.70 4.19
CA THR A 286 -22.89 -4.40 3.53
C THR A 286 -23.84 -3.65 4.45
N ASN A 287 -23.82 -3.93 5.76
CA ASN A 287 -24.62 -3.25 6.76
C ASN A 287 -24.28 -1.76 6.94
N PHE A 288 -23.10 -1.33 6.47
CA PHE A 288 -22.65 0.06 6.59
C PHE A 288 -22.92 0.89 5.33
N ASN A 289 -23.14 0.25 4.16
CA ASN A 289 -23.15 0.90 2.86
C ASN A 289 -24.15 2.06 2.75
N GLU A 290 -25.38 1.87 3.21
CA GLU A 290 -26.41 2.91 3.19
C GLU A 290 -25.97 4.18 3.94
N TYR A 291 -25.35 3.98 5.10
CA TYR A 291 -24.91 5.09 5.94
C TYR A 291 -23.63 5.75 5.39
N ILE A 292 -22.71 4.99 4.84
CA ILE A 292 -21.51 5.51 4.22
C ILE A 292 -21.82 6.33 2.97
N THR A 293 -22.84 5.94 2.21
CA THR A 293 -23.34 6.77 1.09
C THR A 293 -23.75 8.17 1.58
N VAL A 294 -24.50 8.23 2.70
CA VAL A 294 -24.90 9.52 3.30
C VAL A 294 -23.69 10.35 3.74
N ILE A 295 -22.65 9.72 4.32
CA ILE A 295 -21.42 10.42 4.70
C ILE A 295 -20.71 10.97 3.46
N ASN A 296 -20.54 10.14 2.44
CA ASN A 296 -19.84 10.53 1.21
C ASN A 296 -20.57 11.68 0.49
N ASP A 297 -21.90 11.67 0.47
CA ASP A 297 -22.70 12.74 -0.10
C ASP A 297 -22.61 14.04 0.72
N ALA A 298 -22.66 13.92 2.05
CA ALA A 298 -22.60 15.06 2.96
C ALA A 298 -21.23 15.77 2.99
N TYR A 299 -20.14 14.99 2.85
CA TYR A 299 -18.75 15.47 2.91
C TYR A 299 -18.04 15.41 1.57
N LYS A 300 -18.79 15.32 0.48
CA LYS A 300 -18.25 15.39 -0.87
C LYS A 300 -17.47 16.69 -1.07
N CYS A 301 -16.26 16.62 -1.59
CA CYS A 301 -15.51 17.81 -1.94
C CYS A 301 -16.30 18.66 -2.96
N LYS A 302 -16.52 19.93 -2.65
CA LYS A 302 -17.30 20.85 -3.51
C LYS A 302 -16.54 21.28 -4.76
N ASN A 303 -15.22 21.18 -4.71
CA ASN A 303 -14.32 21.53 -5.80
C ASN A 303 -13.65 20.25 -6.35
N GLU A 304 -14.03 19.87 -7.56
CA GLU A 304 -13.52 18.66 -8.22
C GLU A 304 -11.99 18.71 -8.41
N GLN A 305 -11.42 19.87 -8.69
CA GLN A 305 -9.97 20.03 -8.84
C GLN A 305 -9.24 19.86 -7.50
N THR A 306 -9.82 20.32 -6.39
CA THR A 306 -9.27 20.02 -5.05
C THR A 306 -9.25 18.51 -4.78
N GLU A 307 -10.34 17.81 -5.15
CA GLU A 307 -10.41 16.34 -5.02
C GLU A 307 -9.32 15.64 -5.85
N GLU A 308 -9.10 16.08 -7.10
CA GLU A 308 -8.05 15.54 -7.96
C GLU A 308 -6.64 15.83 -7.40
N MET A 309 -6.41 17.04 -6.87
CA MET A 309 -5.13 17.42 -6.25
C MET A 309 -4.77 16.57 -5.02
N ARG A 310 -5.74 15.90 -4.37
CA ARG A 310 -5.46 14.91 -3.33
C ARG A 310 -4.56 13.76 -3.81
N ASN A 311 -4.54 13.48 -5.13
CA ASN A 311 -3.70 12.45 -5.74
C ASN A 311 -2.27 12.93 -6.05
N PHE A 312 -1.94 14.21 -5.87
CA PHE A 312 -0.62 14.75 -6.14
C PHE A 312 0.35 14.43 -5.00
N GLY A 313 1.03 13.28 -5.11
CA GLY A 313 1.95 12.78 -4.08
C GLY A 313 3.14 13.71 -3.80
N PHE A 314 3.57 14.49 -4.78
CA PHE A 314 4.64 15.48 -4.61
C PHE A 314 4.27 16.63 -3.65
N LEU A 315 3.00 16.85 -3.32
CA LEU A 315 2.57 17.83 -2.32
C LEU A 315 2.54 17.29 -0.89
N ASP A 316 2.78 15.99 -0.68
CA ASP A 316 2.54 15.36 0.63
C ASP A 316 3.39 15.93 1.75
N GLU A 317 4.64 16.33 1.47
CA GLU A 317 5.56 16.91 2.45
C GLU A 317 5.11 18.29 2.96
N VAL A 318 4.33 19.01 2.17
CA VAL A 318 3.86 20.35 2.51
C VAL A 318 2.40 20.38 2.97
N ARG A 319 1.71 19.23 2.97
CA ARG A 319 0.33 19.13 3.44
C ARG A 319 0.22 19.19 4.96
N SER A 320 -0.87 19.75 5.43
CA SER A 320 -1.26 19.61 6.83
C SER A 320 -1.62 18.16 7.14
N ILE A 321 -1.13 17.64 8.27
CA ILE A 321 -1.41 16.28 8.74
C ILE A 321 -2.92 16.07 8.99
N ASP A 322 -3.60 17.09 9.52
CA ASP A 322 -5.01 17.02 9.89
C ASP A 322 -5.94 17.55 8.80
N TYR A 323 -5.46 18.44 7.92
CA TYR A 323 -6.20 19.03 6.81
C TYR A 323 -5.48 18.75 5.49
N PRO A 324 -5.69 17.56 4.87
CA PRO A 324 -4.91 17.15 3.70
C PRO A 324 -5.04 18.06 2.47
N ASP A 325 -6.08 18.86 2.39
CA ASP A 325 -6.27 19.84 1.31
C ASP A 325 -5.46 21.13 1.53
N ASP A 326 -4.95 21.35 2.75
CA ASP A 326 -4.19 22.54 3.11
C ASP A 326 -2.71 22.29 2.98
N ILE A 327 -2.01 23.19 2.31
CA ILE A 327 -0.57 23.12 2.06
C ILE A 327 0.14 24.37 2.59
N GLN A 328 1.40 24.19 2.97
CA GLN A 328 2.27 25.31 3.32
C GLN A 328 2.82 25.99 2.06
N ILE A 329 2.73 27.31 1.99
CA ILE A 329 3.23 28.13 0.86
C ILE A 329 4.10 29.25 1.42
N ILE A 330 5.26 29.46 0.81
CA ILE A 330 6.15 30.58 1.14
C ILE A 330 5.78 31.75 0.23
N LEU A 331 5.37 32.86 0.82
CA LEU A 331 5.28 34.15 0.14
C LEU A 331 6.67 34.79 0.14
N TYR A 332 7.14 35.20 -1.04
CA TYR A 332 8.42 35.88 -1.23
C TYR A 332 8.24 37.06 -2.16
N GLN A 333 8.75 38.21 -1.75
CA GLN A 333 8.82 39.43 -2.56
C GLN A 333 10.04 40.22 -2.16
N GLU A 334 10.71 40.84 -3.13
CA GLU A 334 11.90 41.68 -2.87
C GLU A 334 11.55 42.83 -1.92
N GLY A 335 12.36 43.00 -0.87
CA GLY A 335 12.14 44.02 0.17
C GLY A 335 11.27 43.61 1.33
N LEU A 336 10.65 42.42 1.30
CA LEU A 336 9.90 41.83 2.39
C LEU A 336 10.61 40.57 2.93
N ASN A 337 10.36 40.22 4.18
CA ASN A 337 10.83 38.94 4.70
C ASN A 337 9.95 37.81 4.14
N PRO A 338 10.52 36.64 3.81
CA PRO A 338 9.71 35.46 3.44
C PRO A 338 8.75 35.11 4.56
N GLU A 339 7.50 34.80 4.19
CA GLU A 339 6.45 34.44 5.13
C GLU A 339 5.78 33.13 4.74
N GLN A 340 5.62 32.21 5.69
CA GLN A 340 4.95 30.95 5.48
C GLN A 340 3.45 31.11 5.82
N VAL A 341 2.59 30.71 4.88
CA VAL A 341 1.14 30.77 4.99
C VAL A 341 0.53 29.41 4.67
N TRP A 342 -0.71 29.21 5.07
CA TRP A 342 -1.53 28.08 4.66
C TRP A 342 -2.40 28.45 3.46
N GLY A 343 -2.46 27.57 2.47
CA GLY A 343 -3.35 27.66 1.33
C GLY A 343 -4.09 26.35 1.10
N LYS A 344 -5.39 26.41 0.85
CA LYS A 344 -6.17 25.24 0.44
C LYS A 344 -5.94 24.98 -1.04
N CYS A 345 -5.57 23.76 -1.42
CA CYS A 345 -5.51 23.34 -2.81
C CYS A 345 -6.80 23.71 -3.54
N TRP A 346 -6.71 24.46 -4.65
CA TRP A 346 -7.89 25.06 -5.26
C TRP A 346 -8.12 24.65 -6.70
N ALA A 347 -7.09 24.79 -7.54
CA ALA A 347 -7.16 24.50 -8.96
C ALA A 347 -5.78 24.14 -9.52
N PHE A 348 -5.77 23.53 -10.70
CA PHE A 348 -4.56 23.27 -11.45
C PHE A 348 -4.82 23.30 -12.97
N THR A 349 -3.75 23.54 -13.73
CA THR A 349 -3.65 23.35 -15.16
C THR A 349 -2.49 22.39 -15.45
N GLU A 350 -2.15 22.16 -16.71
CA GLU A 350 -0.96 21.34 -17.06
C GLU A 350 0.35 21.87 -16.45
N ASN A 351 0.45 23.19 -16.21
CA ASN A 351 1.70 23.84 -15.81
C ASN A 351 1.60 24.74 -14.56
N GLU A 352 0.42 24.91 -14.02
CA GLU A 352 0.15 25.88 -12.94
C GLU A 352 -0.66 25.23 -11.83
N LEU A 353 -0.34 25.58 -10.58
CA LEU A 353 -1.05 25.15 -9.38
C LEU A 353 -1.55 26.36 -8.62
N PHE A 354 -2.77 26.28 -8.10
CA PHE A 354 -3.42 27.37 -7.38
C PHE A 354 -3.90 26.90 -6.01
N ALA A 355 -3.76 27.79 -5.03
CA ALA A 355 -4.28 27.61 -3.69
C ALA A 355 -5.02 28.85 -3.22
N LYS A 356 -6.09 28.65 -2.44
CA LYS A 356 -6.82 29.72 -1.76
C LYS A 356 -6.21 29.96 -0.39
N LEU A 357 -5.72 31.18 -0.12
CA LEU A 357 -5.11 31.53 1.16
C LEU A 357 -6.10 31.39 2.32
N LEU A 358 -5.66 30.75 3.40
CA LEU A 358 -6.45 30.47 4.59
C LEU A 358 -6.18 31.42 5.75
N ASN A 359 -5.06 32.14 5.72
CA ASN A 359 -4.69 33.11 6.72
C ASN A 359 -4.25 34.44 6.08
N GLU A 360 -4.40 35.53 6.81
CA GLU A 360 -3.92 36.86 6.39
C GLU A 360 -2.39 36.91 6.57
N PRO A 361 -1.61 37.30 5.54
CA PRO A 361 -0.19 37.55 5.67
C PRO A 361 0.09 38.71 6.63
N ASN A 362 1.21 38.64 7.38
CA ASN A 362 1.61 39.73 8.30
C ASN A 362 2.20 40.95 7.58
N GLN A 363 2.71 40.75 6.35
CA GLN A 363 3.27 41.79 5.52
C GLN A 363 2.43 41.96 4.26
N ASP A 364 2.51 43.13 3.61
CA ASP A 364 1.77 43.41 2.38
C ASP A 364 2.43 42.80 1.15
N PHE A 365 2.04 41.59 0.81
CA PHE A 365 2.41 40.89 -0.43
C PHE A 365 1.44 41.15 -1.60
N GLY A 366 0.47 42.06 -1.42
CA GLY A 366 -0.60 42.33 -2.39
C GLY A 366 -1.65 41.21 -2.51
N VAL A 367 -1.65 40.26 -1.56
CA VAL A 367 -2.63 39.17 -1.45
C VAL A 367 -3.11 39.04 -0.01
N HIS A 368 -4.35 38.59 0.16
CA HIS A 368 -5.05 38.54 1.44
C HIS A 368 -5.69 37.19 1.69
N ASN A 369 -6.16 36.96 2.91
CA ASN A 369 -6.98 35.79 3.19
C ASN A 369 -8.12 35.67 2.17
N GLY A 370 -8.28 34.48 1.57
CA GLY A 370 -9.23 34.19 0.49
C GLY A 370 -8.71 34.44 -0.92
N SER A 371 -7.57 35.12 -1.11
CA SER A 371 -6.94 35.26 -2.43
C SER A 371 -6.57 33.90 -3.02
N ILE A 372 -6.82 33.71 -4.31
CA ILE A 372 -6.40 32.51 -5.04
C ILE A 372 -5.05 32.81 -5.70
N ILE A 373 -3.99 32.21 -5.19
CA ILE A 373 -2.61 32.48 -5.62
C ILE A 373 -2.06 31.31 -6.44
N GLU A 374 -1.23 31.61 -7.42
CA GLU A 374 -0.41 30.63 -8.11
C GLU A 374 0.81 30.28 -7.26
N PHE A 375 1.14 29.00 -7.15
CA PHE A 375 2.36 28.53 -6.48
C PHE A 375 3.10 27.49 -7.32
N LYS A 376 4.39 27.34 -7.05
CA LYS A 376 5.23 26.30 -7.65
C LYS A 376 5.90 25.47 -6.57
N PRO A 377 5.82 24.13 -6.66
CA PRO A 377 6.67 23.25 -5.87
C PRO A 377 8.11 23.34 -6.38
N ILE A 378 9.05 23.50 -5.47
CA ILE A 378 10.49 23.56 -5.70
C ILE A 378 11.13 22.49 -4.84
N GLU A 379 11.86 21.57 -5.46
CA GLU A 379 12.65 20.56 -4.77
C GLU A 379 14.01 21.15 -4.37
N ASN A 380 14.43 20.94 -3.14
CA ASN A 380 15.75 21.30 -2.62
C ASN A 380 16.30 20.13 -1.77
N ASP A 381 17.49 20.31 -1.19
CA ASP A 381 18.17 19.27 -0.40
C ASP A 381 17.39 18.84 0.86
N ASP A 382 16.46 19.65 1.35
CA ASP A 382 15.64 19.42 2.54
C ASP A 382 14.22 18.89 2.21
N GLY A 383 13.87 18.75 0.91
CA GLY A 383 12.58 18.29 0.43
C GLY A 383 11.84 19.30 -0.47
N ILE A 384 10.53 19.22 -0.53
CA ILE A 384 9.69 20.07 -1.37
C ILE A 384 9.20 21.29 -0.57
N ILE A 385 9.32 22.48 -1.17
CA ILE A 385 8.70 23.70 -0.71
C ILE A 385 7.78 24.27 -1.79
N CYS A 386 6.65 24.86 -1.42
CA CYS A 386 5.78 25.57 -2.34
C CYS A 386 6.03 27.07 -2.22
N VAL A 387 6.27 27.76 -3.34
CA VAL A 387 6.58 29.19 -3.38
C VAL A 387 5.57 29.92 -4.24
N TYR A 388 5.04 31.02 -3.72
CA TYR A 388 4.18 31.95 -4.45
C TYR A 388 4.93 32.55 -5.66
N THR A 389 4.27 32.57 -6.82
CA THR A 389 4.91 33.04 -8.07
C THR A 389 4.76 34.56 -8.31
N GLY A 390 4.07 35.28 -7.45
CA GLY A 390 3.69 36.68 -7.66
C GLY A 390 2.42 36.86 -8.49
N ARG A 391 1.74 35.75 -8.88
CA ARG A 391 0.50 35.78 -9.66
C ARG A 391 -0.69 35.30 -8.82
N TRP A 392 -1.81 35.95 -8.97
CA TRP A 392 -3.05 35.59 -8.31
C TRP A 392 -4.25 35.81 -9.23
N LEU A 393 -5.34 35.12 -8.97
CA LEU A 393 -6.58 35.21 -9.73
C LEU A 393 -7.55 36.15 -9.00
N GLU A 394 -8.14 37.09 -9.70
CA GLU A 394 -9.28 37.84 -9.18
C GLU A 394 -10.50 36.89 -9.10
N GLU A 395 -11.18 36.82 -7.94
CA GLU A 395 -12.46 36.12 -7.87
C GLU A 395 -13.40 36.76 -8.89
N GLN A 396 -13.80 36.01 -9.92
CA GLN A 396 -14.93 36.41 -10.75
C GLN A 396 -16.18 36.41 -9.85
N LYS A 397 -16.69 37.62 -9.53
CA LYS A 397 -17.91 37.81 -8.75
C LYS A 397 -19.14 37.26 -9.44
#